data_d8a27ce97844786e39417daa1fbe6315
#
_entry.id   d8a27ce97844786e39417daa1fbe6315
#
_cell.length_a   1.000
_cell.length_b   1.000
_cell.length_c   1.000
_cell.angle_alpha   90.00
_cell.angle_beta   90.00
_cell.angle_gamma   90.00
#
_symmetry.space_group_name_H-M   'P 1'
#
loop_
_entity.id
_entity.type
_entity.pdbx_description
1 polymer ?
#
loop_
_entity_poly.entity_id
_entity_poly.type
_entity_poly.pdbx_seq_one_letter_code
_entity_poly.pdbx_strand_id
1 'polypeptide(L)'
;MNQVIAAHGWAGDAMVWRAWQQRFEALGWHWDAVERGYGQREPHQPSWAELPGQRLVIAHSLGLHLLPETVLQQADAVVSLAGFAAFVPAGAAGRALGVALKGMASCLGTSDEPAMLRKFLSRCASPLPLSALPNNPLLRGMHPSGRQRLQDDLVLLQHCRSLPGGWPEGASVLVVQGEQDAIVCPESRTQLLQALPPSRTDHRLRPDEGHAVVTPAVLDLVVRWAGNP
;
A
#
# COMPACT_ATOMS: atom_id res chain seq x y z
N MET A 1 -9.12 -17.44 -16.17
CA MET A 1 -9.42 -17.21 -14.75
C MET A 1 -8.81 -15.88 -14.35
N ASN A 2 -9.59 -14.95 -13.83
CA ASN A 2 -9.08 -13.65 -13.40
C ASN A 2 -8.08 -13.79 -12.26
N GLN A 3 -7.15 -12.84 -12.16
CA GLN A 3 -6.05 -12.90 -11.21
C GLN A 3 -5.93 -11.60 -10.42
N VAL A 4 -5.58 -11.71 -9.15
CA VAL A 4 -5.25 -10.58 -8.28
C VAL A 4 -3.82 -10.71 -7.81
N ILE A 5 -3.06 -9.64 -7.91
CA ILE A 5 -1.81 -9.45 -7.16
C ILE A 5 -2.01 -8.31 -6.18
N ALA A 6 -1.79 -8.59 -4.89
CA ALA A 6 -1.93 -7.61 -3.83
C ALA A 6 -0.57 -7.21 -3.22
N ALA A 7 -0.41 -5.94 -2.83
CA ALA A 7 0.80 -5.44 -2.19
C ALA A 7 0.49 -4.59 -0.96
N HIS A 8 1.03 -5.00 0.20
CA HIS A 8 0.89 -4.24 1.45
C HIS A 8 1.86 -3.05 1.51
N GLY A 9 1.61 -2.12 2.42
CA GLY A 9 2.47 -0.95 2.64
C GLY A 9 3.66 -1.20 3.57
N TRP A 10 4.41 -0.12 3.88
CA TRP A 10 5.51 -0.14 4.84
C TRP A 10 5.07 -0.63 6.22
N ALA A 11 5.87 -1.45 6.85
CA ALA A 11 5.59 -2.09 8.14
C ALA A 11 4.33 -3.00 8.15
N GLY A 12 3.79 -3.35 7.00
CA GLY A 12 2.70 -4.34 6.84
C GLY A 12 3.22 -5.76 6.59
N ASP A 13 2.29 -6.68 6.40
CA ASP A 13 2.51 -8.03 5.91
C ASP A 13 1.34 -8.52 5.05
N ALA A 14 1.49 -9.68 4.39
CA ALA A 14 0.47 -10.22 3.51
C ALA A 14 -0.83 -10.62 4.25
N MET A 15 -0.79 -10.76 5.59
CA MET A 15 -1.98 -11.12 6.37
C MET A 15 -3.07 -10.06 6.37
N VAL A 16 -2.73 -8.80 6.08
CA VAL A 16 -3.72 -7.74 5.92
C VAL A 16 -4.75 -8.07 4.84
N TRP A 17 -4.38 -8.89 3.87
CA TRP A 17 -5.20 -9.28 2.74
C TRP A 17 -6.08 -10.52 2.97
N ARG A 18 -6.01 -11.19 4.13
CA ARG A 18 -6.67 -12.50 4.36
C ARG A 18 -8.15 -12.50 3.99
N ALA A 19 -8.91 -11.50 4.42
CA ALA A 19 -10.35 -11.40 4.10
C ALA A 19 -10.58 -11.11 2.60
N TRP A 20 -9.70 -10.32 1.99
CA TRP A 20 -9.74 -10.00 0.57
C TRP A 20 -9.44 -11.24 -0.27
N GLN A 21 -8.38 -11.96 0.06
CA GLN A 21 -8.03 -13.22 -0.58
C GLN A 21 -9.22 -14.19 -0.56
N GLN A 22 -9.78 -14.46 0.61
CA GLN A 22 -10.93 -15.35 0.75
C GLN A 22 -12.12 -14.91 -0.12
N ARG A 23 -12.38 -13.60 -0.20
CA ARG A 23 -13.48 -13.06 -1.00
C ARG A 23 -13.24 -13.22 -2.50
N PHE A 24 -12.03 -12.91 -2.99
CA PHE A 24 -11.69 -13.03 -4.41
C PHE A 24 -11.59 -14.50 -4.85
N GLU A 25 -11.02 -15.38 -4.03
CA GLU A 25 -10.99 -16.83 -4.29
C GLU A 25 -12.39 -17.43 -4.37
N ALA A 26 -13.31 -17.00 -3.49
CA ALA A 26 -14.73 -17.40 -3.55
C ALA A 26 -15.44 -16.94 -4.82
N LEU A 27 -14.93 -15.89 -5.50
CA LEU A 27 -15.41 -15.43 -6.79
C LEU A 27 -14.68 -16.09 -7.97
N GLY A 28 -13.83 -17.07 -7.72
CA GLY A 28 -13.07 -17.79 -8.75
C GLY A 28 -11.86 -17.06 -9.28
N TRP A 29 -11.32 -16.07 -8.57
CA TRP A 29 -10.09 -15.39 -8.93
C TRP A 29 -8.87 -16.12 -8.34
N HIS A 30 -7.80 -16.16 -9.09
CA HIS A 30 -6.49 -16.56 -8.56
C HIS A 30 -5.89 -15.41 -7.76
N TRP A 31 -5.32 -15.70 -6.58
CA TRP A 31 -4.76 -14.69 -5.69
C TRP A 31 -3.29 -14.94 -5.40
N ASP A 32 -2.48 -13.89 -5.51
CA ASP A 32 -1.10 -13.84 -5.02
C ASP A 32 -0.83 -12.51 -4.30
N ALA A 33 0.15 -12.45 -3.41
CA ALA A 33 0.44 -11.23 -2.67
C ALA A 33 1.91 -11.07 -2.33
N VAL A 34 2.40 -9.83 -2.41
CA VAL A 34 3.72 -9.47 -1.91
C VAL A 34 3.82 -9.78 -0.42
N GLU A 35 4.92 -10.40 -0.01
CA GLU A 35 5.40 -10.42 1.37
C GLU A 35 6.81 -9.82 1.42
N ARG A 36 6.95 -8.67 2.08
CA ARG A 36 8.26 -8.02 2.18
C ARG A 36 9.18 -8.68 3.20
N GLY A 37 8.62 -9.51 4.10
CA GLY A 37 9.41 -10.18 5.14
C GLY A 37 9.99 -9.19 6.16
N TYR A 38 9.25 -8.16 6.54
CA TYR A 38 9.66 -7.26 7.62
C TYR A 38 9.68 -7.96 8.97
N GLY A 39 8.71 -8.87 9.20
CA GLY A 39 8.56 -9.66 10.42
C GLY A 39 9.21 -11.04 10.31
N GLN A 40 8.45 -12.07 10.67
CA GLN A 40 8.89 -13.47 10.72
C GLN A 40 8.55 -14.27 9.44
N ARG A 41 7.84 -13.64 8.49
CA ARG A 41 7.46 -14.30 7.24
C ARG A 41 8.61 -14.25 6.25
N GLU A 42 8.73 -15.32 5.47
CA GLU A 42 9.68 -15.32 4.34
C GLU A 42 9.21 -14.33 3.27
N PRO A 43 10.13 -13.57 2.67
CA PRO A 43 9.80 -12.69 1.55
C PRO A 43 9.22 -13.46 0.36
N HIS A 44 8.20 -12.88 -0.27
CA HIS A 44 7.62 -13.39 -1.50
C HIS A 44 7.36 -12.25 -2.47
N GLN A 45 7.80 -12.42 -3.71
CA GLN A 45 7.48 -11.54 -4.83
C GLN A 45 6.48 -12.27 -5.73
N PRO A 46 5.30 -11.68 -5.96
CA PRO A 46 4.27 -12.31 -6.78
C PRO A 46 4.60 -12.25 -8.27
N SER A 47 3.99 -13.15 -9.02
CA SER A 47 4.00 -13.15 -10.48
C SER A 47 2.65 -13.57 -11.03
N TRP A 48 2.32 -13.07 -12.24
CA TRP A 48 1.13 -13.54 -12.93
C TRP A 48 1.28 -15.00 -13.36
N ALA A 49 0.25 -15.80 -13.08
CA ALA A 49 0.17 -17.13 -13.63
C ALA A 49 -0.13 -17.07 -15.14
N GLU A 50 0.25 -18.11 -15.89
CA GLU A 50 -0.07 -18.24 -17.32
C GLU A 50 -1.55 -18.64 -17.51
N LEU A 51 -2.46 -17.80 -17.04
CA LEU A 51 -3.90 -17.99 -17.11
C LEU A 51 -4.54 -16.87 -17.93
N PRO A 52 -5.51 -17.18 -18.81
CA PRO A 52 -6.29 -16.13 -19.46
C PRO A 52 -7.21 -15.44 -18.46
N GLY A 53 -7.49 -14.17 -18.67
CA GLY A 53 -8.42 -13.38 -17.85
C GLY A 53 -7.81 -12.06 -17.41
N GLN A 54 -8.59 -11.29 -16.66
CA GLN A 54 -8.21 -9.98 -16.17
C GLN A 54 -7.11 -10.07 -15.10
N ARG A 55 -6.16 -9.16 -15.15
CA ARG A 55 -5.06 -8.99 -14.20
C ARG A 55 -5.28 -7.73 -13.37
N LEU A 56 -5.65 -7.91 -12.12
CA LEU A 56 -5.95 -6.84 -11.17
C LEU A 56 -4.82 -6.68 -10.16
N VAL A 57 -4.23 -5.50 -10.08
CA VAL A 57 -3.33 -5.12 -8.98
C VAL A 57 -4.13 -4.40 -7.89
N ILE A 58 -3.93 -4.79 -6.63
CA ILE A 58 -4.47 -4.08 -5.45
C ILE A 58 -3.30 -3.72 -4.54
N ALA A 59 -3.05 -2.44 -4.34
CA ALA A 59 -1.92 -2.02 -3.53
C ALA A 59 -2.31 -0.99 -2.47
N HIS A 60 -1.78 -1.16 -1.26
CA HIS A 60 -1.98 -0.24 -0.14
C HIS A 60 -0.70 0.57 0.12
N SER A 61 -0.84 1.90 0.20
CA SER A 61 0.24 2.80 0.58
C SER A 61 1.48 2.64 -0.31
N LEU A 62 2.64 2.25 0.23
CA LEU A 62 3.87 1.99 -0.52
C LEU A 62 3.75 0.81 -1.50
N GLY A 63 2.71 -0.02 -1.37
CA GLY A 63 2.57 -1.29 -2.10
C GLY A 63 2.78 -1.20 -3.60
N LEU A 64 2.32 -0.12 -4.27
CA LEU A 64 2.55 0.08 -5.71
C LEU A 64 4.03 0.14 -6.07
N HIS A 65 4.85 0.75 -5.21
CA HIS A 65 6.29 0.91 -5.42
C HIS A 65 7.12 -0.32 -4.99
N LEU A 66 6.48 -1.32 -4.39
CA LEU A 66 7.10 -2.60 -4.00
C LEU A 66 6.91 -3.69 -5.06
N LEU A 67 6.02 -3.46 -6.03
CA LEU A 67 5.76 -4.41 -7.11
C LEU A 67 6.86 -4.35 -8.18
N PRO A 68 7.24 -5.50 -8.74
CA PRO A 68 8.08 -5.54 -9.93
C PRO A 68 7.44 -4.81 -11.12
N GLU A 69 8.22 -4.10 -11.92
CA GLU A 69 7.73 -3.44 -13.13
C GLU A 69 7.05 -4.43 -14.09
N THR A 70 7.60 -5.65 -14.19
CA THR A 70 7.03 -6.73 -15.01
C THR A 70 5.64 -7.19 -14.56
N VAL A 71 5.29 -6.98 -13.29
CA VAL A 71 3.94 -7.24 -12.77
C VAL A 71 3.02 -6.08 -13.11
N LEU A 72 3.45 -4.85 -12.84
CA LEU A 72 2.63 -3.66 -13.08
C LEU A 72 2.27 -3.47 -14.55
N GLN A 73 3.24 -3.56 -15.46
CA GLN A 73 3.03 -3.32 -16.89
C GLN A 73 2.05 -4.29 -17.56
N GLN A 74 1.74 -5.41 -16.91
CA GLN A 74 0.80 -6.40 -17.40
C GLN A 74 -0.60 -6.29 -16.77
N ALA A 75 -0.81 -5.34 -15.86
CA ALA A 75 -2.11 -5.17 -15.20
C ALA A 75 -3.13 -4.52 -16.14
N ASP A 76 -4.33 -5.07 -16.19
CA ASP A 76 -5.49 -4.48 -16.89
C ASP A 76 -6.21 -3.45 -16.01
N ALA A 77 -6.09 -3.61 -14.70
CA ALA A 77 -6.71 -2.74 -13.72
C ALA A 77 -5.83 -2.59 -12.47
N VAL A 78 -5.86 -1.40 -11.85
CA VAL A 78 -5.09 -1.05 -10.65
C VAL A 78 -5.99 -0.42 -9.60
N VAL A 79 -5.96 -0.96 -8.39
CA VAL A 79 -6.60 -0.37 -7.20
C VAL A 79 -5.52 0.20 -6.28
N SER A 80 -5.52 1.51 -6.11
CA SER A 80 -4.63 2.23 -5.21
C SER A 80 -5.37 2.62 -3.93
N LEU A 81 -5.04 1.96 -2.83
CA LEU A 81 -5.61 2.18 -1.50
C LEU A 81 -4.66 3.05 -0.67
N ALA A 82 -5.04 4.28 -0.34
CA ALA A 82 -4.20 5.26 0.36
C ALA A 82 -2.78 5.38 -0.25
N GLY A 83 -2.68 5.24 -1.59
CA GLY A 83 -1.42 5.29 -2.32
C GLY A 83 -0.98 6.70 -2.69
N PHE A 84 0.15 6.80 -3.35
CA PHE A 84 0.77 8.05 -3.78
C PHE A 84 1.65 7.81 -5.02
N ALA A 85 1.88 8.86 -5.80
CA ALA A 85 2.92 8.89 -6.82
C ALA A 85 4.27 9.33 -6.19
N ALA A 86 4.24 10.44 -5.42
CA ALA A 86 5.35 10.90 -4.60
C ALA A 86 4.92 10.96 -3.13
N PHE A 87 5.64 10.24 -2.25
CA PHE A 87 5.34 10.28 -0.81
C PHE A 87 5.76 11.60 -0.19
N VAL A 88 6.92 12.11 -0.59
CA VAL A 88 7.48 13.38 -0.12
C VAL A 88 7.26 14.44 -1.21
N PRO A 89 6.21 15.28 -1.10
CA PRO A 89 5.92 16.31 -2.08
C PRO A 89 6.93 17.46 -2.02
N ALA A 90 6.90 18.37 -2.96
CA ALA A 90 7.68 19.59 -2.92
C ALA A 90 7.23 20.53 -1.77
N GLY A 91 8.08 21.49 -1.41
CA GLY A 91 7.74 22.57 -0.46
C GLY A 91 7.84 22.19 1.02
N ALA A 92 7.06 22.87 1.86
CA ALA A 92 7.16 22.77 3.32
C ALA A 92 6.71 21.42 3.86
N ALA A 93 5.61 20.88 3.34
CA ALA A 93 5.09 19.55 3.70
C ALA A 93 6.14 18.46 3.44
N GLY A 94 6.79 18.48 2.28
CA GLY A 94 7.83 17.52 1.95
C GLY A 94 9.06 17.63 2.85
N ARG A 95 9.47 18.85 3.23
CA ARG A 95 10.58 19.01 4.19
C ARG A 95 10.25 18.39 5.56
N ALA A 96 9.03 18.62 6.07
CA ALA A 96 8.59 18.04 7.33
C ALA A 96 8.53 16.51 7.28
N LEU A 97 7.99 15.94 6.19
CA LEU A 97 7.98 14.48 5.97
C LEU A 97 9.39 13.91 5.86
N GLY A 98 10.29 14.56 5.12
CA GLY A 98 11.68 14.14 5.02
C GLY A 98 12.40 14.08 6.37
N VAL A 99 12.16 15.07 7.24
CA VAL A 99 12.67 15.06 8.64
C VAL A 99 12.07 13.90 9.43
N ALA A 100 10.75 13.67 9.30
CA ALA A 100 10.08 12.57 10.00
C ALA A 100 10.62 11.20 9.56
N LEU A 101 10.82 10.97 8.26
CA LEU A 101 11.37 9.71 7.74
C LEU A 101 12.81 9.47 8.23
N LYS A 102 13.66 10.52 8.25
CA LYS A 102 15.01 10.43 8.83
C LYS A 102 14.97 10.08 10.31
N GLY A 103 14.05 10.70 11.07
CA GLY A 103 13.85 10.38 12.48
C GLY A 103 13.38 8.93 12.68
N MET A 104 12.50 8.41 11.84
CA MET A 104 12.11 7.01 11.88
C MET A 104 13.28 6.08 11.57
N ALA A 105 14.07 6.38 10.54
CA ALA A 105 15.24 5.60 10.17
C ALA A 105 16.28 5.54 11.29
N SER A 106 16.50 6.65 12.03
CA SER A 106 17.45 6.67 13.14
C SER A 106 17.01 5.86 14.39
N CYS A 107 15.70 5.54 14.50
CA CYS A 107 15.19 4.69 15.57
C CYS A 107 15.34 3.18 15.29
N LEU A 108 15.44 2.78 14.01
CA LEU A 108 15.53 1.37 13.64
C LEU A 108 16.81 0.74 14.19
N GLY A 109 16.67 -0.40 14.86
CA GLY A 109 17.78 -1.11 15.52
C GLY A 109 18.22 -0.52 16.85
N THR A 110 17.55 0.50 17.39
CA THR A 110 17.81 1.09 18.70
C THR A 110 16.73 0.71 19.72
N SER A 111 16.91 1.11 20.97
CA SER A 111 15.88 0.96 22.02
C SER A 111 14.58 1.71 21.71
N ASP A 112 14.61 2.71 20.84
CA ASP A 112 13.46 3.55 20.46
C ASP A 112 12.59 2.93 19.35
N GLU A 113 13.07 1.87 18.67
CA GLU A 113 12.37 1.20 17.58
C GLU A 113 10.92 0.81 17.92
N PRO A 114 10.63 0.13 19.06
CA PRO A 114 9.26 -0.25 19.39
C PRO A 114 8.33 0.94 19.62
N ALA A 115 8.84 2.01 20.22
CA ALA A 115 8.05 3.23 20.45
C ALA A 115 7.75 3.96 19.15
N MET A 116 8.74 4.06 18.26
CA MET A 116 8.59 4.62 16.92
C MET A 116 7.56 3.84 16.10
N LEU A 117 7.63 2.51 16.06
CA LEU A 117 6.68 1.67 15.34
C LEU A 117 5.26 1.80 15.88
N ARG A 118 5.07 1.81 17.21
CA ARG A 118 3.76 2.04 17.83
C ARG A 118 3.18 3.40 17.42
N LYS A 119 4.00 4.45 17.44
CA LYS A 119 3.58 5.80 17.02
C LYS A 119 3.17 5.83 15.55
N PHE A 120 3.94 5.19 14.67
CA PHE A 120 3.60 5.07 13.26
C PHE A 120 2.27 4.33 13.07
N LEU A 121 2.11 3.15 13.67
CA LEU A 121 0.88 2.35 13.56
C LEU A 121 -0.34 3.07 14.15
N SER A 122 -0.15 3.83 15.26
CA SER A 122 -1.22 4.67 15.81
C SER A 122 -1.69 5.74 14.82
N ARG A 123 -0.77 6.33 14.05
CA ARG A 123 -1.12 7.27 12.98
C ARG A 123 -1.80 6.58 11.81
N CYS A 124 -1.38 5.35 11.46
CA CYS A 124 -2.06 4.56 10.43
C CYS A 124 -3.51 4.24 10.83
N ALA A 125 -3.75 3.96 12.13
CA ALA A 125 -5.08 3.66 12.64
C ALA A 125 -6.00 4.89 12.68
N SER A 126 -5.43 6.10 12.86
CA SER A 126 -6.21 7.33 13.00
C SER A 126 -7.24 7.49 11.86
N PRO A 127 -8.49 7.92 12.19
CA PRO A 127 -8.99 8.44 13.47
C PRO A 127 -9.33 7.38 14.52
N LEU A 128 -9.27 6.09 14.17
CA LEU A 128 -9.54 5.00 15.08
C LEU A 128 -8.37 4.76 16.04
N PRO A 129 -8.58 4.10 17.19
CA PRO A 129 -7.49 3.71 18.08
C PRO A 129 -6.63 2.60 17.46
N LEU A 130 -5.37 2.48 17.92
CA LEU A 130 -4.42 1.45 17.45
C LEU A 130 -5.00 0.02 17.53
N SER A 131 -5.86 -0.26 18.52
CA SER A 131 -6.54 -1.56 18.67
C SER A 131 -7.50 -1.91 17.53
N ALA A 132 -7.85 -0.97 16.67
CA ALA A 132 -8.64 -1.24 15.47
C ALA A 132 -7.83 -1.88 14.34
N LEU A 133 -6.50 -1.76 14.37
CA LEU A 133 -5.63 -2.47 13.43
C LEU A 133 -5.45 -3.94 13.85
N PRO A 134 -5.27 -4.86 12.89
CA PRO A 134 -4.80 -6.20 13.19
C PRO A 134 -3.51 -6.17 14.01
N ASN A 135 -3.29 -7.17 14.86
CA ASN A 135 -2.03 -7.30 15.60
C ASN A 135 -0.85 -7.32 14.64
N ASN A 136 -0.03 -6.26 14.69
CA ASN A 136 1.14 -6.16 13.83
C ASN A 136 2.30 -6.98 14.42
N PRO A 137 2.81 -7.99 13.68
CA PRO A 137 3.86 -8.88 14.18
C PRO A 137 5.18 -8.15 14.46
N LEU A 138 5.45 -6.99 13.85
CA LEU A 138 6.66 -6.21 14.08
C LEU A 138 6.80 -5.74 15.53
N LEU A 139 5.68 -5.53 16.23
CA LEU A 139 5.70 -5.17 17.66
C LEU A 139 6.15 -6.33 18.57
N ARG A 140 6.25 -7.56 18.04
CA ARG A 140 6.74 -8.75 18.75
C ARG A 140 8.22 -9.03 18.49
N GLY A 141 8.86 -8.23 17.65
CA GLY A 141 10.24 -8.36 17.23
C GLY A 141 10.40 -8.64 15.74
N MET A 142 11.56 -8.30 15.23
CA MET A 142 11.93 -8.42 13.82
C MET A 142 13.21 -9.22 13.66
N HIS A 143 13.31 -9.95 12.58
CA HIS A 143 14.58 -10.50 12.13
C HIS A 143 15.51 -9.38 11.63
N PRO A 144 16.85 -9.46 11.77
CA PRO A 144 17.77 -8.44 11.25
C PRO A 144 17.55 -8.10 9.78
N SER A 145 17.31 -9.09 8.91
CA SER A 145 17.02 -8.88 7.50
C SER A 145 15.69 -8.14 7.26
N GLY A 146 14.67 -8.35 8.09
CA GLY A 146 13.41 -7.62 8.05
C GLY A 146 13.59 -6.15 8.41
N ARG A 147 14.44 -5.87 9.41
CA ARG A 147 14.80 -4.50 9.80
C ARG A 147 15.55 -3.77 8.68
N GLN A 148 16.48 -4.45 8.00
CA GLN A 148 17.17 -3.88 6.86
C GLN A 148 16.17 -3.50 5.74
N ARG A 149 15.22 -4.39 5.42
CA ARG A 149 14.17 -4.07 4.43
C ARG A 149 13.30 -2.88 4.84
N LEU A 150 12.93 -2.77 6.13
CA LEU A 150 12.21 -1.58 6.63
C LEU A 150 13.01 -0.30 6.40
N GLN A 151 14.32 -0.34 6.60
CA GLN A 151 15.21 0.79 6.39
C GLN A 151 15.34 1.14 4.90
N ASP A 152 15.54 0.14 4.03
CA ASP A 152 15.63 0.32 2.58
C ASP A 152 14.33 0.92 2.03
N ASP A 153 13.18 0.47 2.53
CA ASP A 153 11.87 0.95 2.09
C ASP A 153 11.52 2.35 2.65
N LEU A 154 12.11 2.80 3.77
CA LEU A 154 12.08 4.21 4.17
C LEU A 154 12.89 5.09 3.21
N VAL A 155 14.02 4.58 2.72
CA VAL A 155 14.81 5.26 1.68
C VAL A 155 14.01 5.33 0.38
N LEU A 156 13.33 4.25 -0.01
CA LEU A 156 12.43 4.24 -1.17
C LEU A 156 11.34 5.30 -1.02
N LEU A 157 10.64 5.38 0.12
CA LEU A 157 9.65 6.42 0.40
C LEU A 157 10.19 7.85 0.21
N GLN A 158 11.44 8.11 0.61
CA GLN A 158 12.07 9.41 0.41
C GLN A 158 12.33 9.74 -1.05
N HIS A 159 12.50 8.73 -1.91
CA HIS A 159 12.92 8.89 -3.31
C HIS A 159 11.80 8.70 -4.33
N CYS A 160 10.63 8.18 -3.94
CA CYS A 160 9.45 8.14 -4.82
C CYS A 160 9.07 9.56 -5.26
N ARG A 161 9.08 9.82 -6.58
CA ARG A 161 8.78 11.14 -7.18
C ARG A 161 7.70 11.09 -8.26
N SER A 162 7.31 9.90 -8.70
CA SER A 162 6.35 9.64 -9.77
C SER A 162 5.62 8.34 -9.51
N LEU A 163 4.70 7.98 -10.38
CA LEU A 163 4.20 6.60 -10.46
C LEU A 163 5.38 5.62 -10.63
N PRO A 164 5.26 4.38 -10.13
CA PRO A 164 6.34 3.40 -10.25
C PRO A 164 6.64 3.05 -11.71
N GLY A 165 7.85 2.56 -11.96
CA GLY A 165 8.23 2.02 -13.26
C GLY A 165 7.31 0.88 -13.69
N GLY A 166 7.09 0.75 -14.99
CA GLY A 166 6.15 -0.25 -15.52
C GLY A 166 4.68 0.09 -15.29
N TRP A 167 4.33 1.36 -14.98
CA TRP A 167 2.94 1.76 -14.83
C TRP A 167 2.11 1.40 -16.08
N PRO A 168 0.96 0.70 -15.93
CA PRO A 168 0.15 0.26 -17.07
C PRO A 168 -0.71 1.42 -17.59
N GLU A 169 -0.25 2.14 -18.61
CA GLU A 169 -0.93 3.34 -19.14
C GLU A 169 -2.36 3.07 -19.63
N GLY A 170 -2.63 1.83 -20.06
CA GLY A 170 -3.95 1.41 -20.55
C GLY A 170 -4.92 0.92 -19.48
N ALA A 171 -4.46 0.74 -18.24
CA ALA A 171 -5.28 0.16 -17.19
C ALA A 171 -6.39 1.08 -16.70
N SER A 172 -7.51 0.48 -16.28
CA SER A 172 -8.51 1.16 -15.45
C SER A 172 -7.98 1.32 -14.04
N VAL A 173 -8.19 2.48 -13.40
CA VAL A 173 -7.64 2.79 -12.08
C VAL A 173 -8.75 3.14 -11.10
N LEU A 174 -8.75 2.50 -9.93
CA LEU A 174 -9.55 2.92 -8.78
C LEU A 174 -8.62 3.47 -7.70
N VAL A 175 -8.81 4.73 -7.32
CA VAL A 175 -8.12 5.36 -6.19
C VAL A 175 -9.08 5.49 -5.02
N VAL A 176 -8.74 4.87 -3.89
CA VAL A 176 -9.49 5.01 -2.63
C VAL A 176 -8.61 5.72 -1.61
N GLN A 177 -9.08 6.85 -1.09
CA GLN A 177 -8.35 7.68 -0.13
C GLN A 177 -9.21 7.96 1.10
N GLY A 178 -8.62 7.91 2.29
CA GLY A 178 -9.22 8.41 3.50
C GLY A 178 -9.03 9.93 3.61
N GLU A 179 -10.09 10.68 3.93
CA GLU A 179 -9.97 12.13 4.12
C GLU A 179 -9.11 12.46 5.33
N GLN A 180 -9.19 11.62 6.37
CA GLN A 180 -8.46 11.76 7.63
C GLN A 180 -7.11 11.02 7.64
N ASP A 181 -6.54 10.73 6.47
CA ASP A 181 -5.23 10.07 6.36
C ASP A 181 -4.13 10.93 6.99
N ALA A 182 -3.54 10.42 8.10
CA ALA A 182 -2.48 11.09 8.84
C ALA A 182 -1.06 10.68 8.37
N ILE A 183 -0.95 9.81 7.33
CA ILE A 183 0.31 9.30 6.78
C ILE A 183 0.62 9.95 5.44
N VAL A 184 -0.30 9.83 4.46
CA VAL A 184 -0.15 10.43 3.13
C VAL A 184 -0.77 11.83 3.15
N CYS A 185 0.06 12.85 3.01
CA CYS A 185 -0.40 14.24 3.09
C CYS A 185 -1.30 14.62 1.89
N PRO A 186 -2.14 15.65 2.02
CA PRO A 186 -3.06 16.10 0.97
C PRO A 186 -2.35 16.38 -0.36
N GLU A 187 -1.16 16.96 -0.33
CA GLU A 187 -0.38 17.29 -1.51
C GLU A 187 0.02 16.03 -2.29
N SER A 188 0.49 14.97 -1.59
CA SER A 188 0.84 13.68 -2.22
C SER A 188 -0.38 12.96 -2.78
N ARG A 189 -1.54 13.07 -2.12
CA ARG A 189 -2.82 12.54 -2.60
C ARG A 189 -3.26 13.25 -3.90
N THR A 190 -3.15 14.57 -3.92
CA THR A 190 -3.45 15.39 -5.10
C THR A 190 -2.52 15.08 -6.26
N GLN A 191 -1.20 14.95 -6.00
CA GLN A 191 -0.22 14.58 -7.01
C GLN A 191 -0.49 13.22 -7.64
N LEU A 192 -0.95 12.23 -6.87
CA LEU A 192 -1.37 10.94 -7.43
C LEU A 192 -2.48 11.13 -8.47
N LEU A 193 -3.54 11.86 -8.13
CA LEU A 193 -4.67 12.08 -9.04
C LEU A 193 -4.26 12.87 -10.29
N GLN A 194 -3.33 13.82 -10.16
CA GLN A 194 -2.78 14.58 -11.29
C GLN A 194 -1.90 13.73 -12.23
N ALA A 195 -1.26 12.69 -11.68
CA ALA A 195 -0.40 11.78 -12.45
C ALA A 195 -1.20 10.70 -13.21
N LEU A 196 -2.50 10.55 -12.92
CA LEU A 196 -3.35 9.51 -13.50
C LEU A 196 -4.24 10.09 -14.62
N PRO A 197 -4.57 9.30 -15.68
CA PRO A 197 -5.47 9.73 -16.74
C PRO A 197 -6.91 9.85 -16.22
N PRO A 198 -7.54 11.03 -16.23
CA PRO A 198 -8.88 11.20 -15.65
C PRO A 198 -9.96 10.32 -16.31
N SER A 199 -9.82 10.02 -17.61
CA SER A 199 -10.78 9.20 -18.36
C SER A 199 -10.76 7.70 -17.97
N ARG A 200 -9.77 7.26 -17.21
CA ARG A 200 -9.61 5.88 -16.75
C ARG A 200 -9.51 5.76 -15.24
N THR A 201 -9.74 6.86 -14.51
CA THR A 201 -9.54 6.90 -13.05
C THR A 201 -10.86 7.19 -12.34
N ASP A 202 -11.30 6.22 -11.56
CA ASP A 202 -12.33 6.39 -10.55
C ASP A 202 -11.69 6.80 -9.23
N HIS A 203 -12.17 7.88 -8.62
CA HIS A 203 -11.72 8.33 -7.31
C HIS A 203 -12.83 8.21 -6.27
N ARG A 204 -12.51 7.63 -5.13
CA ARG A 204 -13.41 7.47 -3.97
C ARG A 204 -12.75 8.03 -2.72
N LEU A 205 -13.20 9.19 -2.29
CA LEU A 205 -12.82 9.77 -1.00
C LEU A 205 -13.72 9.20 0.10
N ARG A 206 -13.11 8.79 1.21
CA ARG A 206 -13.77 8.22 2.39
C ARG A 206 -13.69 9.21 3.56
N PRO A 207 -14.78 9.96 3.86
CA PRO A 207 -14.71 11.08 4.80
C PRO A 207 -14.29 10.68 6.22
N ASP A 208 -14.74 9.50 6.68
CA ASP A 208 -14.55 9.03 8.05
C ASP A 208 -13.37 8.04 8.19
N GLU A 209 -12.62 7.80 7.10
CA GLU A 209 -11.50 6.86 7.09
C GLU A 209 -10.15 7.60 7.04
N GLY A 210 -9.14 6.98 7.68
CA GLY A 210 -7.76 7.44 7.66
C GLY A 210 -6.91 6.67 6.65
N HIS A 211 -5.66 6.34 7.05
CA HIS A 211 -4.72 5.58 6.21
C HIS A 211 -5.10 4.10 6.07
N ALA A 212 -5.72 3.52 7.09
CA ALA A 212 -6.07 2.10 7.13
C ALA A 212 -7.37 1.79 6.38
N VAL A 213 -7.40 2.05 5.06
CA VAL A 213 -8.57 1.85 4.19
C VAL A 213 -8.78 0.41 3.71
N VAL A 214 -8.01 -0.56 4.22
CA VAL A 214 -8.19 -2.00 3.91
C VAL A 214 -9.31 -2.56 4.78
N THR A 215 -10.54 -2.09 4.55
CA THR A 215 -11.74 -2.38 5.36
C THR A 215 -12.72 -3.26 4.60
N PRO A 216 -13.68 -3.94 5.30
CA PRO A 216 -14.73 -4.72 4.62
C PRO A 216 -15.55 -3.87 3.64
N ALA A 217 -15.86 -2.62 3.98
CA ALA A 217 -16.63 -1.72 3.11
C ALA A 217 -15.86 -1.37 1.82
N VAL A 218 -14.54 -1.19 1.93
CA VAL A 218 -13.68 -0.96 0.76
C VAL A 218 -13.48 -2.23 -0.06
N LEU A 219 -13.40 -3.40 0.59
CA LEU A 219 -13.40 -4.69 -0.12
C LEU A 219 -14.64 -4.83 -1.00
N ASP A 220 -15.84 -4.60 -0.46
CA ASP A 220 -17.08 -4.68 -1.23
C ASP A 220 -17.13 -3.65 -2.38
N LEU A 221 -16.58 -2.45 -2.18
CA LEU A 221 -16.42 -1.45 -3.23
C LEU A 221 -15.52 -1.98 -4.36
N VAL A 222 -14.36 -2.51 -4.00
CA VAL A 222 -13.35 -3.00 -4.97
C VAL A 222 -13.88 -4.21 -5.75
N VAL A 223 -14.57 -5.14 -5.08
CA VAL A 223 -15.17 -6.30 -5.74
C VAL A 223 -16.21 -5.87 -6.78
N ARG A 224 -17.08 -4.92 -6.44
CA ARG A 224 -18.07 -4.39 -7.41
C ARG A 224 -17.39 -3.67 -8.58
N TRP A 225 -16.36 -2.88 -8.29
CA TRP A 225 -15.64 -2.17 -9.33
C TRP A 225 -14.88 -3.12 -10.25
N ALA A 226 -14.20 -4.14 -9.70
CA ALA A 226 -13.46 -5.14 -10.48
C ALA A 226 -14.35 -5.99 -11.40
N GLY A 227 -15.65 -6.11 -11.09
CA GLY A 227 -16.63 -6.77 -11.97
C GLY A 227 -17.03 -5.91 -13.18
N ASN A 228 -16.80 -4.58 -13.14
CA ASN A 228 -17.11 -3.61 -14.22
C ASN A 228 -16.06 -2.48 -14.19
N PRO A 229 -14.79 -2.76 -14.52
CA PRO A 229 -13.70 -1.79 -14.45
C PRO A 229 -13.72 -0.77 -15.59
#